data_a932f8fd35633c68a877411ffb264472
#
_entry.id   a932f8fd35633c68a877411ffb264472
#
_cell.length_a   1.000
_cell.length_b   1.000
_cell.length_c   1.000
_cell.angle_alpha   90.00
_cell.angle_beta   90.00
_cell.angle_gamma   90.00
#
_symmetry.space_group_name_H-M   'P 1'
#
loop_
_entity.id
_entity.type
_entity.pdbx_description
1 polymer ?
#
loop_
_entity_poly.entity_id
_entity_poly.type
_entity_poly.pdbx_seq_one_letter_code
_entity_poly.pdbx_strand_id
1 'polypeptide(L)'
;EPRREAPVLDRDQLAADIASLEAEFARERQQYAKRPRISHQHTASTRRDVSAWYRDDWRKKVERIGNLNYPEEARRGGIYGSLRLLVVIRSDGSIDKMAVLESSGQDVLDQAALNIVRLSAPFAPFSGELAARYDQVEIIRTWRFERGDRLSSH
;
A
#
# COMPACT_ATOMS: atom_id res chain seq x y z
N GLU A 1 9.53 -34.53 -59.00
CA GLU A 1 9.08 -34.13 -57.67
C GLU A 1 9.58 -32.72 -57.36
N PRO A 2 8.70 -31.85 -56.97
CA PRO A 2 9.11 -30.50 -56.56
C PRO A 2 9.99 -30.61 -55.28
N ARG A 3 11.21 -30.15 -55.39
CA ARG A 3 12.07 -29.99 -54.20
C ARG A 3 11.46 -28.96 -53.30
N ARG A 4 11.18 -29.38 -52.09
CA ARG A 4 10.88 -28.42 -51.04
C ARG A 4 12.16 -27.66 -50.72
N GLU A 5 12.19 -26.39 -51.06
CA GLU A 5 13.28 -25.54 -50.61
C GLU A 5 13.25 -25.45 -49.09
N ALA A 6 14.38 -25.72 -48.45
CA ALA A 6 14.52 -25.47 -47.03
C ALA A 6 14.33 -23.96 -46.78
N PRO A 7 13.63 -23.55 -45.73
CA PRO A 7 13.48 -22.16 -45.43
C PRO A 7 14.87 -21.52 -45.27
N VAL A 8 15.12 -20.49 -46.07
CA VAL A 8 16.36 -19.72 -46.00
C VAL A 8 16.30 -18.90 -44.70
N LEU A 9 17.26 -19.16 -43.82
CA LEU A 9 17.41 -18.36 -42.62
C LEU A 9 17.86 -16.96 -43.01
N ASP A 10 16.99 -15.96 -42.84
CA ASP A 10 17.33 -14.57 -43.06
C ASP A 10 18.11 -14.06 -41.83
N ARG A 11 19.42 -13.93 -41.99
CA ARG A 11 20.32 -13.48 -40.91
C ARG A 11 20.06 -12.05 -40.48
N ASP A 12 19.66 -11.19 -41.43
CA ASP A 12 19.35 -9.80 -41.11
C ASP A 12 18.06 -9.69 -40.30
N GLN A 13 17.04 -10.49 -40.65
CA GLN A 13 15.80 -10.56 -39.89
C GLN A 13 16.05 -11.15 -38.50
N LEU A 14 16.85 -12.18 -38.38
CA LEU A 14 17.18 -12.79 -37.09
C LEU A 14 17.94 -11.82 -36.21
N ALA A 15 18.89 -11.06 -36.75
CA ALA A 15 19.63 -10.02 -36.00
C ALA A 15 18.71 -8.92 -35.52
N ALA A 16 17.73 -8.50 -36.36
CA ALA A 16 16.75 -7.51 -35.99
C ALA A 16 15.83 -8.01 -34.87
N ASP A 17 15.39 -9.27 -34.91
CA ASP A 17 14.56 -9.89 -33.90
C ASP A 17 15.30 -9.99 -32.57
N ILE A 18 16.56 -10.38 -32.57
CA ILE A 18 17.40 -10.43 -31.36
C ILE A 18 17.57 -9.04 -30.75
N ALA A 19 17.88 -8.03 -31.57
CA ALA A 19 18.01 -6.65 -31.08
C ALA A 19 16.72 -6.13 -30.47
N SER A 20 15.57 -6.49 -31.06
CA SER A 20 14.24 -6.13 -30.54
C SER A 20 13.98 -6.76 -29.17
N LEU A 21 14.28 -8.06 -29.01
CA LEU A 21 14.13 -8.78 -27.75
C LEU A 21 15.06 -8.21 -26.67
N GLU A 22 16.30 -7.90 -27.02
CA GLU A 22 17.25 -7.27 -26.08
C GLU A 22 16.74 -5.92 -25.60
N ALA A 23 16.17 -5.11 -26.50
CA ALA A 23 15.58 -3.82 -26.14
C ALA A 23 14.36 -3.98 -25.24
N GLU A 24 13.50 -4.99 -25.47
CA GLU A 24 12.37 -5.30 -24.60
C GLU A 24 12.82 -5.71 -23.20
N PHE A 25 13.80 -6.60 -23.08
CA PHE A 25 14.37 -7.01 -21.81
C PHE A 25 15.00 -5.82 -21.06
N ALA A 26 15.69 -4.94 -21.76
CA ALA A 26 16.27 -3.75 -21.17
C ALA A 26 15.18 -2.82 -20.60
N ARG A 27 14.09 -2.62 -21.34
CA ARG A 27 12.94 -1.83 -20.86
C ARG A 27 12.26 -2.46 -19.65
N GLU A 28 12.04 -3.78 -19.66
CA GLU A 28 11.47 -4.51 -18.53
C GLU A 28 12.34 -4.40 -17.29
N ARG A 29 13.66 -4.54 -17.43
CA ARG A 29 14.60 -4.37 -16.31
C ARG A 29 14.58 -2.95 -15.74
N GLN A 30 14.49 -1.92 -16.60
CA GLN A 30 14.38 -0.54 -16.17
C GLN A 30 13.07 -0.28 -15.43
N GLN A 31 11.95 -0.82 -15.93
CA GLN A 31 10.65 -0.70 -15.27
C GLN A 31 10.66 -1.41 -13.92
N TYR A 32 11.26 -2.59 -13.83
CA TYR A 32 11.41 -3.33 -12.58
C TYR A 32 12.26 -2.54 -11.56
N ALA A 33 13.37 -1.97 -12.01
CA ALA A 33 14.25 -1.16 -11.17
C ALA A 33 13.58 0.13 -10.67
N LYS A 34 12.56 0.64 -11.38
CA LYS A 34 11.78 1.83 -11.00
C LYS A 34 10.60 1.52 -10.08
N ARG A 35 10.31 0.23 -9.82
CA ARG A 35 9.23 -0.13 -8.89
C ARG A 35 9.53 0.41 -7.50
N PRO A 36 8.51 0.98 -6.81
CA PRO A 36 8.68 1.40 -5.43
C PRO A 36 9.12 0.24 -4.55
N ARG A 37 10.05 0.50 -3.65
CA ARG A 37 10.46 -0.45 -2.62
C ARG A 37 9.47 -0.31 -1.47
N ILE A 38 8.62 -1.32 -1.30
CA ILE A 38 7.52 -1.28 -0.34
C ILE A 38 7.84 -2.17 0.86
N SER A 39 7.71 -1.61 2.06
CA SER A 39 7.70 -2.40 3.29
C SER A 39 6.29 -2.97 3.48
N HIS A 40 6.14 -4.29 3.26
CA HIS A 40 4.85 -4.97 3.38
C HIS A 40 4.56 -5.38 4.82
N GLN A 41 3.32 -5.19 5.26
CA GLN A 41 2.88 -5.51 6.62
C GLN A 41 3.02 -6.99 6.99
N HIS A 42 2.86 -7.89 6.02
CA HIS A 42 2.81 -9.34 6.24
C HIS A 42 4.14 -10.08 6.11
N THR A 43 5.25 -9.38 5.98
CA THR A 43 6.56 -10.05 5.95
C THR A 43 6.95 -10.52 7.36
N ALA A 44 7.58 -11.70 7.45
CA ALA A 44 8.00 -12.27 8.72
C ALA A 44 8.96 -11.38 9.53
N SER A 45 9.67 -10.50 8.85
CA SER A 45 10.61 -9.54 9.43
C SER A 45 9.95 -8.26 9.94
N THR A 46 8.65 -8.04 9.73
CA THR A 46 7.96 -6.76 10.01
C THR A 46 8.13 -6.27 11.45
N ARG A 47 8.14 -7.18 12.43
CA ARG A 47 8.29 -6.82 13.85
C ARG A 47 9.66 -6.24 14.20
N ARG A 48 10.69 -6.57 13.41
CA ARG A 48 12.09 -6.12 13.59
C ARG A 48 12.56 -5.20 12.50
N ASP A 49 11.68 -4.92 11.54
CA ASP A 49 11.98 -4.06 10.41
C ASP A 49 12.05 -2.60 10.85
N VAL A 50 12.82 -1.82 10.10
CA VAL A 50 12.99 -0.37 10.34
C VAL A 50 11.68 0.43 10.23
N SER A 51 10.65 -0.14 9.63
CA SER A 51 9.34 0.48 9.49
C SER A 51 8.39 0.23 10.69
N ALA A 52 8.78 -0.64 11.63
CA ALA A 52 7.92 -0.99 12.76
C ALA A 52 7.54 0.22 13.62
N TRP A 53 8.51 1.08 13.92
CA TRP A 53 8.27 2.32 14.68
C TRP A 53 7.35 3.28 13.93
N TYR A 54 7.49 3.34 12.60
CA TYR A 54 6.66 4.20 11.75
C TYR A 54 5.20 3.75 11.79
N ARG A 55 4.95 2.43 11.71
CA ARG A 55 3.60 1.88 11.81
C ARG A 55 2.98 2.14 13.18
N ASP A 56 3.76 2.04 14.25
CA ASP A 56 3.28 2.32 15.60
C ASP A 56 2.96 3.81 15.78
N ASP A 57 3.81 4.68 15.30
CA ASP A 57 3.60 6.13 15.35
C ASP A 57 2.38 6.56 14.53
N TRP A 58 2.20 5.96 13.35
CA TRP A 58 1.02 6.14 12.52
C TRP A 58 -0.25 5.72 13.26
N ARG A 59 -0.24 4.56 13.91
CA ARG A 59 -1.36 4.05 14.71
C ARG A 59 -1.76 5.05 15.80
N LYS A 60 -0.79 5.52 16.56
CA LYS A 60 -1.03 6.51 17.61
C LYS A 60 -1.68 7.77 17.09
N LYS A 61 -1.23 8.26 15.94
CA LYS A 61 -1.77 9.46 15.31
C LYS A 61 -3.22 9.28 14.88
N VAL A 62 -3.52 8.20 14.15
CA VAL A 62 -4.88 7.96 13.65
C VAL A 62 -5.87 7.66 14.78
N GLU A 63 -5.44 6.97 15.84
CA GLU A 63 -6.28 6.74 17.02
C GLU A 63 -6.62 8.06 17.70
N ARG A 64 -5.64 8.93 17.90
CA ARG A 64 -5.84 10.24 18.51
C ARG A 64 -6.81 11.10 17.69
N ILE A 65 -6.56 11.22 16.40
CA ILE A 65 -7.40 12.02 15.50
C ILE A 65 -8.79 11.41 15.37
N GLY A 66 -8.87 10.08 15.27
CA GLY A 66 -10.14 9.37 15.20
C GLY A 66 -11.00 9.53 16.47
N ASN A 67 -10.38 9.52 17.62
CA ASN A 67 -11.11 9.75 18.88
C ASN A 67 -11.58 11.21 19.04
N LEU A 68 -10.82 12.15 18.50
CA LEU A 68 -11.22 13.56 18.44
C LEU A 68 -12.33 13.83 17.41
N ASN A 69 -12.40 12.99 16.37
CA ASN A 69 -13.34 13.12 15.25
C ASN A 69 -14.22 11.88 15.13
N TYR A 70 -14.62 11.31 16.25
CA TYR A 70 -15.47 10.11 16.24
C TYR A 70 -16.78 10.39 15.48
N PRO A 71 -17.25 9.49 14.62
CA PRO A 71 -18.42 9.77 13.77
C PRO A 71 -19.67 10.00 14.61
N GLU A 72 -20.24 11.19 14.48
CA GLU A 72 -21.40 11.61 15.25
C GLU A 72 -22.62 10.72 15.00
N GLU A 73 -22.83 10.31 13.76
CA GLU A 73 -23.91 9.40 13.39
C GLU A 73 -23.78 8.05 14.11
N ALA A 74 -22.57 7.52 14.22
CA ALA A 74 -22.31 6.28 14.94
C ALA A 74 -22.52 6.45 16.44
N ARG A 75 -22.12 7.59 17.00
CA ARG A 75 -22.32 7.91 18.41
C ARG A 75 -23.79 7.97 18.76
N ARG A 76 -24.58 8.70 17.99
CA ARG A 76 -26.02 8.85 18.19
C ARG A 76 -26.79 7.55 18.01
N GLY A 77 -26.42 6.78 17.00
CA GLY A 77 -27.08 5.53 16.67
C GLY A 77 -26.61 4.32 17.46
N GLY A 78 -25.57 4.47 18.30
CA GLY A 78 -24.95 3.34 19.00
C GLY A 78 -24.39 2.32 18.02
N ILE A 79 -23.78 2.76 16.90
CA ILE A 79 -23.24 1.92 15.85
C ILE A 79 -21.79 1.57 16.18
N TYR A 80 -21.54 0.28 16.34
CA TYR A 80 -20.22 -0.26 16.66
C TYR A 80 -19.84 -1.35 15.65
N GLY A 81 -18.57 -1.63 15.54
CA GLY A 81 -18.08 -2.68 14.66
C GLY A 81 -16.60 -2.57 14.40
N SER A 82 -16.09 -3.49 13.60
CA SER A 82 -14.70 -3.51 13.20
C SER A 82 -14.57 -3.69 11.69
N LEU A 83 -13.52 -3.10 11.15
CA LEU A 83 -13.15 -3.23 9.73
C LEU A 83 -11.65 -3.41 9.61
N ARG A 84 -11.20 -3.89 8.47
CA ARG A 84 -9.79 -4.02 8.17
C ARG A 84 -9.43 -3.08 7.05
N LEU A 85 -8.43 -2.24 7.30
CA LEU A 85 -8.05 -1.16 6.41
C LEU A 85 -6.60 -1.31 5.95
N LEU A 86 -6.39 -1.12 4.65
CA LEU A 86 -5.08 -0.99 4.02
C LEU A 86 -4.80 0.48 3.75
N VAL A 87 -3.61 0.94 4.13
CA VAL A 87 -3.10 2.27 3.76
C VAL A 87 -1.66 2.11 3.30
N VAL A 88 -1.31 2.74 2.19
CA VAL A 88 0.07 2.80 1.70
C VAL A 88 0.54 4.25 1.74
N ILE A 89 1.63 4.49 2.46
CA ILE A 89 2.20 5.83 2.67
C ILE A 89 3.48 5.95 1.86
N ARG A 90 3.62 7.08 1.13
CA ARG A 90 4.86 7.42 0.41
C ARG A 90 5.90 8.00 1.35
N SER A 91 7.15 8.02 0.91
CA SER A 91 8.29 8.52 1.69
C SER A 91 8.15 9.99 2.13
N ASP A 92 7.36 10.78 1.44
CA ASP A 92 7.06 12.17 1.83
C ASP A 92 5.92 12.29 2.85
N GLY A 93 5.33 11.19 3.28
CA GLY A 93 4.21 11.15 4.21
C GLY A 93 2.84 11.25 3.57
N SER A 94 2.76 11.36 2.25
CA SER A 94 1.48 11.39 1.54
C SER A 94 0.89 9.98 1.38
N ILE A 95 -0.43 9.92 1.20
CA ILE A 95 -1.15 8.66 0.99
C ILE A 95 -1.07 8.28 -0.48
N ASP A 96 -0.54 7.08 -0.77
CA ASP A 96 -0.56 6.52 -2.13
C ASP A 96 -1.92 5.89 -2.44
N LYS A 97 -2.39 5.02 -1.56
CA LYS A 97 -3.70 4.38 -1.69
C LYS A 97 -4.27 3.96 -0.34
N MET A 98 -5.58 3.79 -0.30
CA MET A 98 -6.34 3.24 0.82
C MET A 98 -7.39 2.30 0.30
N ALA A 99 -7.68 1.24 1.05
CA ALA A 99 -8.77 0.32 0.73
C ALA A 99 -9.32 -0.33 2.00
N VAL A 100 -10.64 -0.51 2.05
CA VAL A 100 -11.27 -1.35 3.06
C VAL A 100 -11.15 -2.80 2.59
N LEU A 101 -10.36 -3.61 3.29
CA LEU A 101 -10.15 -5.03 2.96
C LEU A 101 -11.30 -5.89 3.47
N GLU A 102 -11.81 -5.58 4.65
CA GLU A 102 -12.97 -6.23 5.25
C GLU A 102 -13.88 -5.15 5.83
N SER A 103 -15.10 -5.07 5.33
CA SER A 103 -16.09 -4.09 5.79
C SER A 103 -16.60 -4.41 7.20
N SER A 104 -16.92 -3.36 7.96
CA SER A 104 -17.64 -3.48 9.23
C SER A 104 -19.10 -3.93 9.05
N GLY A 105 -19.62 -3.91 7.82
CA GLY A 105 -21.04 -4.06 7.55
C GLY A 105 -21.84 -2.78 7.77
N GLN A 106 -21.19 -1.71 8.22
CA GLN A 106 -21.79 -0.40 8.45
C GLN A 106 -21.05 0.65 7.65
N ASP A 107 -21.70 1.19 6.62
CA ASP A 107 -21.07 2.17 5.74
C ASP A 107 -20.55 3.40 6.48
N VAL A 108 -21.26 3.86 7.50
CA VAL A 108 -20.86 5.00 8.32
C VAL A 108 -19.50 4.78 9.00
N LEU A 109 -19.21 3.56 9.45
CA LEU A 109 -17.91 3.23 10.07
C LEU A 109 -16.81 3.09 9.03
N ASP A 110 -17.09 2.46 7.91
CA ASP A 110 -16.10 2.30 6.82
C ASP A 110 -15.69 3.65 6.26
N GLN A 111 -16.65 4.53 6.01
CA GLN A 111 -16.38 5.89 5.53
C GLN A 111 -15.67 6.74 6.59
N ALA A 112 -16.04 6.59 7.85
CA ALA A 112 -15.37 7.28 8.95
C ALA A 112 -13.90 6.92 9.05
N ALA A 113 -13.56 5.64 8.91
CA ALA A 113 -12.17 5.19 8.95
C ALA A 113 -11.33 5.82 7.82
N LEU A 114 -11.85 5.79 6.60
CA LEU A 114 -11.19 6.43 5.45
C LEU A 114 -11.02 7.94 5.66
N ASN A 115 -12.04 8.60 6.17
CA ASN A 115 -12.00 10.04 6.44
C ASN A 115 -10.98 10.39 7.55
N ILE A 116 -10.89 9.60 8.60
CA ILE A 116 -9.93 9.78 9.68
C ILE A 116 -8.49 9.70 9.16
N VAL A 117 -8.21 8.74 8.26
CA VAL A 117 -6.88 8.66 7.63
C VAL A 117 -6.58 9.92 6.82
N ARG A 118 -7.53 10.40 6.04
CA ARG A 118 -7.37 11.64 5.26
C ARG A 118 -7.12 12.85 6.16
N LEU A 119 -7.86 12.96 7.26
CA LEU A 119 -7.69 14.05 8.24
C LEU A 119 -6.33 13.97 8.94
N SER A 120 -5.77 12.78 9.09
CA SER A 120 -4.49 12.56 9.74
C SER A 120 -3.30 12.88 8.85
N ALA A 121 -3.50 12.92 7.52
CA ALA A 121 -2.46 13.25 6.54
C ALA A 121 -2.13 14.77 6.59
N PRO A 122 -0.90 15.18 6.23
CA PRO A 122 0.23 14.33 5.89
C PRO A 122 0.85 13.66 7.12
N PHE A 123 1.42 12.49 6.91
CA PHE A 123 2.16 11.76 7.94
C PHE A 123 3.62 12.19 7.97
N ALA A 124 4.38 11.69 8.93
CA ALA A 124 5.81 12.01 9.01
C ALA A 124 6.54 11.51 7.76
N PRO A 125 7.42 12.33 7.14
CA PRO A 125 8.29 11.84 6.09
C PRO A 125 9.23 10.75 6.61
N PHE A 126 9.61 9.82 5.75
CA PHE A 126 10.61 8.82 6.12
C PHE A 126 11.95 9.49 6.32
N SER A 127 12.73 8.97 7.27
CA SER A 127 14.06 9.48 7.57
C SER A 127 15.01 8.33 7.89
N GLY A 128 16.30 8.61 7.87
CA GLY A 128 17.34 7.66 8.24
C GLY A 128 17.28 6.35 7.46
N GLU A 129 17.33 5.25 8.19
CA GLU A 129 17.38 3.91 7.60
C GLU A 129 16.08 3.54 6.88
N LEU A 130 14.93 4.01 7.35
CA LEU A 130 13.65 3.80 6.69
C LEU A 130 13.64 4.42 5.29
N ALA A 131 14.08 5.68 5.18
CA ALA A 131 14.18 6.39 3.89
C ALA A 131 15.20 5.73 2.95
N ALA A 132 16.27 5.16 3.50
CA ALA A 132 17.29 4.48 2.72
C ALA A 132 16.81 3.15 2.13
N ARG A 133 15.88 2.46 2.81
CA ARG A 133 15.43 1.13 2.42
C ARG A 133 14.13 1.10 1.63
N TYR A 134 13.19 2.00 1.94
CA TYR A 134 11.83 1.92 1.40
C TYR A 134 11.37 3.24 0.81
N ASP A 135 10.60 3.14 -0.26
CA ASP A 135 9.90 4.26 -0.89
C ASP A 135 8.47 4.39 -0.37
N GLN A 136 7.90 3.29 0.10
CA GLN A 136 6.54 3.22 0.65
C GLN A 136 6.47 2.25 1.83
N VAL A 137 5.51 2.50 2.72
CA VAL A 137 5.17 1.60 3.82
C VAL A 137 3.71 1.21 3.70
N GLU A 138 3.45 -0.09 3.67
CA GLU A 138 2.10 -0.65 3.70
C GLU A 138 1.69 -0.88 5.15
N ILE A 139 0.50 -0.40 5.51
CA ILE A 139 -0.07 -0.54 6.85
C ILE A 139 -1.42 -1.21 6.72
N ILE A 140 -1.56 -2.37 7.37
CA ILE A 140 -2.83 -3.10 7.44
C ILE A 140 -3.19 -3.24 8.91
N ARG A 141 -4.36 -2.72 9.30
CA ARG A 141 -4.80 -2.79 10.68
C ARG A 141 -6.29 -3.03 10.78
N THR A 142 -6.71 -3.66 11.88
CA THR A 142 -8.10 -3.80 12.25
C THR A 142 -8.51 -2.59 13.07
N TRP A 143 -9.50 -1.86 12.57
CA TRP A 143 -10.09 -0.70 13.23
C TRP A 143 -11.34 -1.12 13.99
N ARG A 144 -11.40 -0.81 15.26
CA ARG A 144 -12.54 -1.14 16.12
C ARG A 144 -13.19 0.12 16.63
N PHE A 145 -14.48 0.28 16.29
CA PHE A 145 -15.34 1.29 16.89
C PHE A 145 -16.11 0.61 18.02
N GLU A 146 -15.69 0.90 19.24
CA GLU A 146 -16.14 0.16 20.44
C GLU A 146 -17.17 0.96 21.23
N ARG A 147 -17.90 0.26 22.09
CA ARG A 147 -18.80 0.90 23.04
C ARG A 147 -18.04 1.88 23.91
N GLY A 148 -18.67 3.03 24.24
CA GLY A 148 -18.00 4.15 24.89
C GLY A 148 -17.44 5.16 23.90
N ASP A 149 -17.80 5.00 22.60
CA ASP A 149 -17.43 5.93 21.52
C ASP A 149 -15.91 6.06 21.38
N ARG A 150 -15.25 4.91 21.41
CA ARG A 150 -13.80 4.82 21.35
C ARG A 150 -13.34 4.04 20.10
N LEU A 151 -12.36 4.64 19.40
CA LEU A 151 -11.67 3.99 18.29
C LEU A 151 -10.33 3.43 18.76
N SER A 152 -10.06 2.18 18.39
CA SER A 152 -8.75 1.55 18.51
C SER A 152 -8.33 0.92 17.19
N SER A 153 -7.02 0.82 16.94
CA SER A 153 -6.44 0.23 15.75
C SER A 153 -5.41 -0.85 16.15
N HIS A 154 -5.61 -2.05 15.64
CA HIS A 154 -4.79 -3.22 15.97
C HIS A 154 -4.10 -3.84 14.77
#